data_088f8c4b708d4a2e4abf5e6c547d6bca
#
_entry.id   088f8c4b708d4a2e4abf5e6c547d6bca
#
_cell.length_a   1.000
_cell.length_b   1.000
_cell.length_c   1.000
_cell.angle_alpha   90.00
_cell.angle_beta   90.00
_cell.angle_gamma   90.00
#
_symmetry.space_group_name_H-M   'P 1'
#
loop_
_entity.id
_entity.type
_entity.pdbx_description
1 polymer ?
#
loop_
_entity_poly.entity_id
_entity_poly.type
_entity_poly.pdbx_seq_one_letter_code
_entity_poly.pdbx_strand_id
1 'polypeptide(L)'
;IKQKKHHTLIENLRQKSHAGLILFSTGTTGRPKAILHDMTLFLERFQTPRPTLKMINFLLFDHIGGINTLLHTIFNRGVVVAPIDRNVDSILQTCAKYKVEVLPTTPTFLRLMLLSGSVPSKIPNCLKIITYGTERMDQSTLDALCNLLPNIDFRQTYGMSELGIVRVKSKARNSLYMKIGGEGVETKIDNKVLKIRSKTRMLGYLNAESPFNKNGWYDTKDIVDERDGYIKITGRTVDVINVGGLKFMASE
;
A
#
# COMPACT_ATOMS: atom_id res chain seq x y z
N ILE A 1 5.70 2.51 43.93
CA ILE A 1 5.75 2.72 42.47
C ILE A 1 5.05 1.53 41.82
N LYS A 2 3.79 1.68 41.36
CA LYS A 2 3.08 0.61 40.64
C LYS A 2 3.90 0.29 39.37
N GLN A 3 4.49 -0.91 39.28
CA GLN A 3 5.09 -1.39 38.03
C GLN A 3 4.04 -1.29 36.91
N LYS A 4 4.29 -0.43 35.93
CA LYS A 4 3.45 -0.38 34.72
C LYS A 4 3.57 -1.76 34.03
N LYS A 5 2.49 -2.52 34.03
CA LYS A 5 2.43 -3.79 33.32
C LYS A 5 2.62 -3.48 31.81
N HIS A 6 3.78 -3.84 31.28
CA HIS A 6 4.04 -3.68 29.85
C HIS A 6 3.22 -4.69 29.04
N HIS A 7 2.86 -4.34 27.80
CA HIS A 7 2.13 -5.23 26.90
C HIS A 7 3.00 -6.43 26.51
N THR A 8 2.47 -7.65 26.55
CA THR A 8 3.19 -8.89 26.28
C THR A 8 3.99 -8.87 24.95
N LEU A 9 3.41 -8.29 23.88
CA LEU A 9 4.10 -8.16 22.60
C LEU A 9 5.35 -7.27 22.68
N ILE A 10 5.33 -6.22 23.49
CA ILE A 10 6.49 -5.33 23.71
C ILE A 10 7.56 -6.07 24.51
N GLU A 11 7.17 -6.82 25.54
CA GLU A 11 8.12 -7.62 26.32
C GLU A 11 8.79 -8.70 25.45
N ASN A 12 8.06 -9.34 24.57
CA ASN A 12 8.59 -10.31 23.62
C ASN A 12 9.65 -9.67 22.67
N LEU A 13 9.42 -8.43 22.20
CA LEU A 13 10.42 -7.71 21.40
C LEU A 13 11.68 -7.40 22.22
N ARG A 14 11.52 -6.95 23.48
CA ARG A 14 12.65 -6.66 24.39
C ARG A 14 13.49 -7.89 24.64
N GLN A 15 12.86 -9.04 24.92
CA GLN A 15 13.56 -10.31 25.12
C GLN A 15 14.37 -10.74 23.89
N LYS A 16 13.90 -10.42 22.69
CA LYS A 16 14.63 -10.68 21.44
C LYS A 16 15.65 -9.60 21.09
N SER A 17 15.72 -8.51 21.84
CA SER A 17 16.51 -7.31 21.50
C SER A 17 16.14 -6.72 20.13
N HIS A 18 14.87 -6.85 19.70
CA HIS A 18 14.36 -6.31 18.46
C HIS A 18 13.70 -4.94 18.65
N ALA A 19 13.92 -4.03 17.69
CA ALA A 19 13.19 -2.77 17.64
C ALA A 19 11.75 -2.99 17.18
N GLY A 20 10.81 -2.19 17.69
CA GLY A 20 9.42 -2.18 17.28
C GLY A 20 9.04 -0.92 16.50
N LEU A 21 8.15 -1.05 15.51
CA LEU A 21 7.47 0.06 14.86
C LEU A 21 6.01 0.03 15.22
N ILE A 22 5.48 1.14 15.75
CA ILE A 22 4.06 1.29 16.04
C ILE A 22 3.45 2.23 15.01
N LEU A 23 2.43 1.76 14.30
CA LEU A 23 1.60 2.55 13.40
C LEU A 23 0.18 2.58 13.93
N PHE A 24 -0.54 3.66 13.62
CA PHE A 24 -1.94 3.80 13.98
C PHE A 24 -2.81 3.72 12.72
N SER A 25 -3.82 2.84 12.74
CA SER A 25 -4.84 2.82 11.69
C SER A 25 -6.11 3.50 12.20
N THR A 26 -6.76 4.27 11.33
CA THR A 26 -8.12 4.75 11.55
C THR A 26 -9.07 3.55 11.37
N GLY A 27 -9.40 2.88 12.47
CA GLY A 27 -10.34 1.76 12.42
C GLY A 27 -11.76 2.24 12.06
N THR A 28 -12.52 1.40 11.36
CA THR A 28 -13.96 1.62 11.08
C THR A 28 -14.80 1.84 12.34
N THR A 29 -14.27 1.52 13.52
CA THR A 29 -14.91 1.69 14.85
C THR A 29 -14.63 3.06 15.49
N GLY A 30 -13.97 3.98 14.80
CA GLY A 30 -13.65 5.33 15.29
C GLY A 30 -12.49 5.42 16.28
N ARG A 31 -11.97 4.30 16.82
CA ARG A 31 -10.78 4.30 17.68
C ARG A 31 -9.56 3.80 16.92
N PRO A 32 -8.46 4.58 16.86
CA PRO A 32 -7.23 4.13 16.22
C PRO A 32 -6.70 2.83 16.85
N LYS A 33 -6.32 1.87 16.00
CA LYS A 33 -5.66 0.65 16.44
C LYS A 33 -4.14 0.83 16.37
N ALA A 34 -3.46 0.52 17.47
CA ALA A 34 -2.00 0.57 17.54
C ALA A 34 -1.41 -0.74 17.03
N ILE A 35 -0.83 -0.71 15.85
CA ILE A 35 -0.27 -1.85 15.12
C ILE A 35 1.21 -1.95 15.47
N LEU A 36 1.65 -3.08 16.05
CA LEU A 36 3.05 -3.30 16.39
C LEU A 36 3.72 -4.22 15.36
N HIS A 37 4.76 -3.72 14.71
CA HIS A 37 5.66 -4.52 13.88
C HIS A 37 6.97 -4.81 14.61
N ASP A 38 7.51 -6.01 14.39
CA ASP A 38 8.91 -6.33 14.66
C ASP A 38 9.75 -5.81 13.49
N MET A 39 10.62 -4.82 13.75
CA MET A 39 11.43 -4.19 12.69
C MET A 39 12.43 -5.15 12.07
N THR A 40 12.95 -6.12 12.80
CA THR A 40 13.87 -7.13 12.24
C THR A 40 13.15 -7.94 11.15
N LEU A 41 11.94 -8.45 11.45
CA LEU A 41 11.13 -9.17 10.47
C LEU A 41 10.63 -8.26 9.35
N PHE A 42 10.24 -7.02 9.71
CA PHE A 42 9.74 -6.06 8.72
C PHE A 42 10.79 -5.72 7.66
N LEU A 43 12.07 -5.63 8.06
CA LEU A 43 13.16 -5.29 7.15
C LEU A 43 13.59 -6.44 6.24
N GLU A 44 13.23 -7.69 6.52
CA GLU A 44 13.53 -8.84 5.64
C GLU A 44 13.02 -8.63 4.21
N ARG A 45 11.89 -7.95 4.03
CA ARG A 45 11.29 -7.67 2.72
C ARG A 45 12.16 -6.80 1.80
N PHE A 46 13.14 -6.07 2.37
CA PHE A 46 14.02 -5.17 1.63
C PHE A 46 15.40 -5.77 1.35
N GLN A 47 15.70 -6.99 1.82
CA GLN A 47 17.00 -7.64 1.64
C GLN A 47 17.31 -8.00 0.18
N THR A 48 16.27 -8.27 -0.64
CA THR A 48 16.47 -8.52 -2.07
C THR A 48 16.77 -7.22 -2.80
N PRO A 49 17.97 -7.03 -3.39
CA PRO A 49 18.34 -5.80 -4.09
C PRO A 49 17.37 -5.46 -5.24
N ARG A 50 17.10 -4.17 -5.41
CA ARG A 50 16.31 -3.59 -6.49
C ARG A 50 17.08 -2.47 -7.16
N PRO A 51 16.65 -1.98 -8.34
CA PRO A 51 17.28 -0.85 -8.97
C PRO A 51 17.37 0.37 -8.04
N THR A 52 18.51 1.05 -8.08
CA THR A 52 18.73 2.32 -7.39
C THR A 52 17.95 3.41 -8.13
N LEU A 53 16.94 3.99 -7.50
CA LEU A 53 16.05 4.98 -8.11
C LEU A 53 15.89 6.19 -7.18
N LYS A 54 15.57 7.32 -7.78
CA LYS A 54 15.20 8.53 -7.06
C LYS A 54 13.67 8.57 -6.93
N MET A 55 13.18 8.50 -5.69
CA MET A 55 11.75 8.41 -5.40
C MET A 55 11.29 9.61 -4.58
N ILE A 56 10.09 10.12 -4.87
CA ILE A 56 9.44 11.10 -4.01
C ILE A 56 8.64 10.39 -2.92
N ASN A 57 8.79 10.80 -1.67
CA ASN A 57 8.01 10.26 -0.56
C ASN A 57 6.69 11.03 -0.42
N PHE A 58 5.77 10.76 -1.36
CA PHE A 58 4.46 11.40 -1.42
C PHE A 58 3.56 10.99 -0.24
N LEU A 59 3.55 9.70 0.11
CA LEU A 59 2.78 9.19 1.24
C LEU A 59 3.44 9.59 2.56
N LEU A 60 2.62 9.89 3.58
CA LEU A 60 3.09 10.30 4.90
C LEU A 60 3.80 9.16 5.64
N PHE A 61 4.71 9.51 6.57
CA PHE A 61 5.46 8.52 7.36
C PHE A 61 4.64 7.87 8.48
N ASP A 62 3.48 8.39 8.81
CA ASP A 62 2.50 7.76 9.70
C ASP A 62 1.67 6.67 8.99
N HIS A 63 1.86 6.53 7.65
CA HIS A 63 1.23 5.52 6.82
C HIS A 63 2.25 4.48 6.36
N ILE A 64 1.84 3.21 6.33
CA ILE A 64 2.72 2.09 5.94
C ILE A 64 3.33 2.27 4.54
N GLY A 65 2.63 2.91 3.60
CA GLY A 65 3.13 3.20 2.27
C GLY A 65 4.29 4.20 2.27
N GLY A 66 4.25 5.23 3.13
CA GLY A 66 5.35 6.20 3.29
C GLY A 66 6.59 5.55 3.89
N ILE A 67 6.43 4.77 4.97
CA ILE A 67 7.51 3.99 5.58
C ILE A 67 8.11 3.00 4.57
N ASN A 68 7.26 2.29 3.82
CA ASN A 68 7.73 1.36 2.79
C ASN A 68 8.53 2.07 1.69
N THR A 69 8.06 3.24 1.20
CA THR A 69 8.78 4.01 0.19
C THR A 69 10.14 4.46 0.70
N LEU A 70 10.21 4.99 1.93
CA LEU A 70 11.46 5.40 2.57
C LEU A 70 12.45 4.24 2.65
N LEU A 71 12.04 3.14 3.28
CA LEU A 71 12.91 1.99 3.50
C LEU A 71 13.31 1.33 2.19
N HIS A 72 12.37 1.13 1.25
CA HIS A 72 12.68 0.59 -0.07
C HIS A 72 13.75 1.41 -0.79
N THR A 73 13.63 2.73 -0.75
CA THR A 73 14.57 3.62 -1.41
C THR A 73 15.96 3.56 -0.78
N ILE A 74 16.03 3.64 0.56
CA ILE A 74 17.31 3.65 1.29
C ILE A 74 18.03 2.28 1.15
N PHE A 75 17.32 1.18 1.31
CA PHE A 75 17.90 -0.17 1.18
C PHE A 75 18.44 -0.44 -0.24
N ASN A 76 17.91 0.25 -1.25
CA ASN A 76 18.40 0.16 -2.62
C ASN A 76 19.37 1.32 -3.00
N ARG A 77 19.94 2.01 -2.00
CA ARG A 77 20.90 3.12 -2.19
C ARG A 77 20.36 4.26 -3.05
N GLY A 78 19.05 4.41 -3.11
CA GLY A 78 18.36 5.46 -3.83
C GLY A 78 18.31 6.78 -3.07
N VAL A 79 17.70 7.78 -3.70
CA VAL A 79 17.50 9.10 -3.12
C VAL A 79 16.03 9.31 -2.81
N VAL A 80 15.73 9.65 -1.56
CA VAL A 80 14.38 10.02 -1.12
C VAL A 80 14.23 11.53 -1.23
N VAL A 81 13.22 11.97 -1.99
CA VAL A 81 12.84 13.38 -2.11
C VAL A 81 11.58 13.60 -1.29
N ALA A 82 11.65 14.45 -0.25
CA ALA A 82 10.49 14.82 0.55
C ALA A 82 9.84 16.09 -0.05
N PRO A 83 8.57 16.05 -0.46
CA PRO A 83 7.88 17.24 -0.95
C PRO A 83 7.50 18.14 0.22
N ILE A 84 7.54 19.45 -0.01
CA ILE A 84 7.08 20.45 0.97
C ILE A 84 5.55 20.51 0.96
N ASP A 85 4.96 20.42 -0.25
CA ASP A 85 3.53 20.49 -0.47
C ASP A 85 3.09 19.31 -1.36
N ARG A 86 1.81 18.92 -1.24
CA ARG A 86 1.23 17.75 -1.94
C ARG A 86 0.17 18.10 -2.97
N ASN A 87 0.04 19.36 -3.36
CA ASN A 87 -0.75 19.70 -4.53
C ASN A 87 -0.07 19.25 -5.84
N VAL A 88 -0.82 19.15 -6.91
CA VAL A 88 -0.35 18.58 -8.18
C VAL A 88 0.85 19.35 -8.74
N ASP A 89 0.76 20.68 -8.78
CA ASP A 89 1.82 21.52 -9.35
C ASP A 89 3.11 21.42 -8.53
N SER A 90 3.04 21.49 -7.21
CA SER A 90 4.20 21.35 -6.32
C SER A 90 4.87 20.00 -6.45
N ILE A 91 4.12 18.91 -6.53
CA ILE A 91 4.66 17.58 -6.73
C ILE A 91 5.37 17.45 -8.08
N LEU A 92 4.76 17.90 -9.17
CA LEU A 92 5.36 17.81 -10.50
C LEU A 92 6.61 18.69 -10.62
N GLN A 93 6.60 19.92 -10.05
CA GLN A 93 7.76 20.80 -9.97
C GLN A 93 8.89 20.16 -9.13
N THR A 94 8.56 19.56 -8.00
CA THR A 94 9.52 18.84 -7.15
C THR A 94 10.13 17.67 -7.92
N CYS A 95 9.32 16.90 -8.65
CA CYS A 95 9.80 15.81 -9.50
C CYS A 95 10.75 16.31 -10.59
N ALA A 96 10.43 17.42 -11.25
CA ALA A 96 11.30 18.04 -12.26
C ALA A 96 12.61 18.54 -11.65
N LYS A 97 12.53 19.34 -10.58
CA LYS A 97 13.69 19.96 -9.91
C LYS A 97 14.71 18.93 -9.42
N TYR A 98 14.25 17.86 -8.80
CA TYR A 98 15.13 16.85 -8.22
C TYR A 98 15.35 15.62 -9.11
N LYS A 99 14.82 15.64 -10.35
CA LYS A 99 14.91 14.54 -11.32
C LYS A 99 14.40 13.22 -10.73
N VAL A 100 13.21 13.25 -10.16
CA VAL A 100 12.54 12.07 -9.57
C VAL A 100 12.15 11.09 -10.68
N GLU A 101 12.44 9.82 -10.46
CA GLU A 101 12.16 8.75 -11.42
C GLU A 101 10.89 7.98 -11.07
N VAL A 102 10.50 7.95 -9.79
CA VAL A 102 9.35 7.20 -9.29
C VAL A 102 8.45 8.07 -8.42
N LEU A 103 7.17 8.11 -8.76
CA LEU A 103 6.11 8.77 -7.99
C LEU A 103 5.17 7.71 -7.39
N PRO A 104 5.36 7.29 -6.12
CA PRO A 104 4.35 6.55 -5.38
C PRO A 104 3.19 7.49 -5.01
N THR A 105 1.96 7.11 -5.31
CA THR A 105 0.80 7.99 -5.09
C THR A 105 -0.50 7.22 -4.87
N THR A 106 -1.63 7.94 -4.91
CA THR A 106 -2.98 7.38 -4.76
C THR A 106 -3.81 7.57 -6.04
N PRO A 107 -4.81 6.72 -6.31
CA PRO A 107 -5.77 6.94 -7.38
C PRO A 107 -6.43 8.32 -7.35
N THR A 108 -6.79 8.82 -6.17
CA THR A 108 -7.34 10.17 -6.01
C THR A 108 -6.39 11.25 -6.52
N PHE A 109 -5.10 11.18 -6.18
CA PHE A 109 -4.12 12.14 -6.69
C PHE A 109 -3.98 12.07 -8.22
N LEU A 110 -4.00 10.88 -8.79
CA LEU A 110 -3.94 10.69 -10.24
C LEU A 110 -5.17 11.28 -10.96
N ARG A 111 -6.36 11.17 -10.37
CA ARG A 111 -7.56 11.86 -10.88
C ARG A 111 -7.41 13.38 -10.80
N LEU A 112 -6.86 13.91 -9.70
CA LEU A 112 -6.57 15.34 -9.58
C LEU A 112 -5.56 15.81 -10.62
N MET A 113 -4.55 15.02 -10.95
CA MET A 113 -3.62 15.34 -12.03
C MET A 113 -4.32 15.44 -13.40
N LEU A 114 -5.25 14.53 -13.70
CA LEU A 114 -6.06 14.61 -14.93
C LEU A 114 -6.94 15.86 -14.94
N LEU A 115 -7.66 16.12 -13.83
CA LEU A 115 -8.60 17.24 -13.71
C LEU A 115 -7.90 18.61 -13.76
N SER A 116 -6.67 18.70 -13.26
CA SER A 116 -5.89 19.94 -13.26
C SER A 116 -5.38 20.36 -14.65
N GLY A 117 -5.54 19.51 -15.67
CA GLY A 117 -4.97 19.72 -16.99
C GLY A 117 -3.43 19.64 -17.04
N SER A 118 -2.81 19.17 -15.96
CA SER A 118 -1.34 19.06 -15.88
C SER A 118 -0.78 17.88 -16.68
N VAL A 119 -1.64 16.98 -17.14
CA VAL A 119 -1.26 15.80 -17.94
C VAL A 119 -1.66 16.03 -19.40
N PRO A 120 -0.76 15.78 -20.37
CA PRO A 120 0.63 15.33 -20.23
C PRO A 120 1.64 16.49 -20.05
N SER A 121 1.24 17.74 -20.25
CA SER A 121 2.12 18.90 -20.51
C SER A 121 3.14 19.20 -19.40
N LYS A 122 2.78 18.95 -18.12
CA LYS A 122 3.65 19.22 -16.97
C LYS A 122 4.37 17.98 -16.42
N ILE A 123 4.23 16.82 -17.06
CA ILE A 123 4.90 15.59 -16.61
C ILE A 123 6.39 15.66 -16.91
N PRO A 124 7.28 15.56 -15.89
CA PRO A 124 8.71 15.65 -16.11
C PRO A 124 9.25 14.44 -16.89
N ASN A 125 10.14 14.67 -17.87
CA ASN A 125 10.76 13.61 -18.67
C ASN A 125 11.58 12.60 -17.84
N CYS A 126 12.02 12.98 -16.64
CA CYS A 126 12.73 12.08 -15.73
C CYS A 126 11.82 11.07 -15.04
N LEU A 127 10.51 11.32 -14.98
CA LEU A 127 9.55 10.43 -14.35
C LEU A 127 9.31 9.21 -15.24
N LYS A 128 9.63 8.02 -14.72
CA LYS A 128 9.56 6.75 -15.45
C LYS A 128 8.45 5.84 -14.95
N ILE A 129 8.21 5.88 -13.64
CA ILE A 129 7.31 4.96 -12.95
C ILE A 129 6.35 5.75 -12.07
N ILE A 130 5.08 5.46 -12.17
CA ILE A 130 4.06 5.88 -11.22
C ILE A 130 3.50 4.63 -10.55
N THR A 131 3.65 4.54 -9.22
CA THR A 131 3.00 3.47 -8.47
C THR A 131 1.76 4.02 -7.77
N TYR A 132 0.67 3.26 -7.77
CA TYR A 132 -0.58 3.67 -7.15
C TYR A 132 -1.18 2.56 -6.30
N GLY A 133 -1.80 2.94 -5.20
CA GLY A 133 -2.43 2.02 -4.25
C GLY A 133 -3.19 2.75 -3.15
N THR A 134 -3.45 2.08 -2.04
CA THR A 134 -4.21 2.56 -0.88
C THR A 134 -5.72 2.73 -1.10
N GLU A 135 -6.14 2.95 -2.34
CA GLU A 135 -7.52 3.11 -2.78
C GLU A 135 -7.79 2.28 -4.03
N ARG A 136 -9.05 2.07 -4.37
CA ARG A 136 -9.43 1.42 -5.61
C ARG A 136 -9.25 2.37 -6.80
N MET A 137 -8.55 1.89 -7.83
CA MET A 137 -8.44 2.55 -9.13
C MET A 137 -9.62 2.11 -10.01
N ASP A 138 -10.24 3.04 -10.72
CA ASP A 138 -11.19 2.73 -11.78
C ASP A 138 -10.48 2.55 -13.13
N GLN A 139 -11.07 1.74 -14.00
CA GLN A 139 -10.48 1.39 -15.29
C GLN A 139 -10.37 2.61 -16.22
N SER A 140 -11.37 3.48 -16.22
CA SER A 140 -11.40 4.65 -17.10
C SER A 140 -10.29 5.64 -16.77
N THR A 141 -10.02 5.90 -15.48
CA THR A 141 -8.90 6.72 -15.03
C THR A 141 -7.56 6.11 -15.46
N LEU A 142 -7.39 4.79 -15.27
CA LEU A 142 -6.14 4.11 -15.65
C LEU A 142 -5.91 4.15 -17.17
N ASP A 143 -6.95 3.90 -17.96
CA ASP A 143 -6.89 3.94 -19.42
C ASP A 143 -6.56 5.36 -19.92
N ALA A 144 -7.20 6.40 -19.38
CA ALA A 144 -6.90 7.79 -19.72
C ALA A 144 -5.43 8.14 -19.43
N LEU A 145 -4.92 7.78 -18.26
CA LEU A 145 -3.51 7.99 -17.89
C LEU A 145 -2.56 7.22 -18.82
N CYS A 146 -2.87 5.98 -19.11
CA CYS A 146 -2.05 5.16 -20.00
C CYS A 146 -2.00 5.70 -21.43
N ASN A 147 -3.09 6.25 -21.92
CA ASN A 147 -3.16 6.86 -23.25
C ASN A 147 -2.39 8.19 -23.31
N LEU A 148 -2.55 9.05 -22.29
CA LEU A 148 -1.89 10.35 -22.23
C LEU A 148 -0.39 10.25 -21.90
N LEU A 149 0.04 9.21 -21.20
CA LEU A 149 1.42 9.01 -20.73
C LEU A 149 1.98 7.66 -21.21
N PRO A 150 2.21 7.50 -22.53
CA PRO A 150 2.63 6.21 -23.10
C PRO A 150 3.99 5.72 -22.57
N ASN A 151 4.85 6.62 -22.14
CA ASN A 151 6.21 6.31 -21.66
C ASN A 151 6.29 6.08 -20.14
N ILE A 152 5.19 6.25 -19.39
CA ILE A 152 5.15 6.00 -17.94
C ILE A 152 4.74 4.56 -17.68
N ASP A 153 5.49 3.87 -16.83
CA ASP A 153 5.13 2.55 -16.33
C ASP A 153 4.22 2.70 -15.09
N PHE A 154 2.93 2.37 -15.25
CA PHE A 154 1.96 2.38 -14.16
C PHE A 154 1.97 1.04 -13.45
N ARG A 155 2.23 1.05 -12.14
CA ARG A 155 2.29 -0.15 -11.31
C ARG A 155 1.32 -0.05 -10.15
N GLN A 156 0.42 -1.00 -10.07
CA GLN A 156 -0.44 -1.14 -8.90
C GLN A 156 0.37 -1.63 -7.71
N THR A 157 0.07 -1.11 -6.51
CA THR A 157 0.59 -1.60 -5.24
C THR A 157 -0.56 -2.10 -4.38
N TYR A 158 -0.29 -3.08 -3.54
CA TYR A 158 -1.26 -3.62 -2.61
C TYR A 158 -0.62 -3.84 -1.24
N GLY A 159 -1.34 -3.49 -0.20
CA GLY A 159 -0.89 -3.67 1.16
C GLY A 159 -1.82 -3.01 2.16
N MET A 160 -1.55 -3.26 3.41
CA MET A 160 -2.25 -2.68 4.54
C MET A 160 -1.33 -2.59 5.74
N SER A 161 -1.69 -1.78 6.73
CA SER A 161 -0.81 -1.55 7.87
C SER A 161 -0.48 -2.82 8.64
N GLU A 162 -1.36 -3.82 8.64
CA GLU A 162 -1.20 -5.09 9.33
C GLU A 162 -0.24 -6.07 8.62
N LEU A 163 -0.16 -6.00 7.29
CA LEU A 163 0.65 -6.91 6.47
C LEU A 163 1.90 -6.24 5.88
N GLY A 164 1.91 -4.90 5.82
CA GLY A 164 2.86 -4.14 5.01
C GLY A 164 2.51 -4.18 3.53
N ILE A 165 3.37 -3.61 2.69
CA ILE A 165 3.21 -3.65 1.24
C ILE A 165 3.74 -4.99 0.73
N VAL A 166 2.89 -5.73 0.03
CA VAL A 166 3.23 -7.03 -0.56
C VAL A 166 3.65 -6.88 -2.02
N ARG A 167 4.35 -7.87 -2.56
CA ARG A 167 4.73 -7.85 -3.98
C ARG A 167 3.51 -8.02 -4.86
N VAL A 168 3.43 -7.17 -5.86
CA VAL A 168 2.37 -7.18 -6.86
C VAL A 168 2.99 -7.22 -8.25
N LYS A 169 2.39 -7.99 -9.15
CA LYS A 169 2.69 -8.00 -10.59
C LYS A 169 1.39 -7.74 -11.34
N SER A 170 1.25 -6.56 -11.93
CA SER A 170 0.12 -6.24 -12.82
C SER A 170 0.14 -7.15 -14.05
N LYS A 171 -1.04 -7.53 -14.57
CA LYS A 171 -1.17 -8.34 -15.79
C LYS A 171 -0.66 -7.58 -17.02
N ALA A 172 -0.97 -6.29 -17.07
CA ALA A 172 -0.50 -5.35 -18.07
C ALA A 172 -0.46 -3.95 -17.45
N ARG A 173 0.18 -2.99 -18.11
CA ARG A 173 0.32 -1.59 -17.68
C ARG A 173 -1.03 -0.90 -17.43
N ASN A 174 -2.03 -1.20 -18.25
CA ASN A 174 -3.39 -0.67 -18.17
C ASN A 174 -4.39 -1.67 -17.55
N SER A 175 -3.92 -2.68 -16.81
CA SER A 175 -4.79 -3.69 -16.23
C SER A 175 -4.91 -3.51 -14.72
N LEU A 176 -6.15 -3.58 -14.22
CA LEU A 176 -6.44 -3.67 -12.80
C LEU A 176 -6.26 -5.09 -12.23
N TYR A 177 -6.02 -6.07 -13.09
CA TYR A 177 -5.70 -7.43 -12.65
C TYR A 177 -4.24 -7.55 -12.24
N MET A 178 -3.99 -8.16 -11.10
CA MET A 178 -2.66 -8.32 -10.51
C MET A 178 -2.49 -9.70 -9.88
N LYS A 179 -1.26 -10.18 -9.82
CA LYS A 179 -0.87 -11.28 -8.93
C LYS A 179 -0.28 -10.70 -7.67
N ILE A 180 -0.74 -11.19 -6.52
CA ILE A 180 -0.18 -10.88 -5.21
C ILE A 180 0.62 -12.08 -4.75
N GLY A 181 1.83 -11.84 -4.23
CA GLY A 181 2.68 -12.92 -3.77
C GLY A 181 4.05 -12.42 -3.33
N GLY A 182 5.06 -13.25 -3.50
CA GLY A 182 6.45 -13.01 -3.11
C GLY A 182 6.89 -13.96 -2.01
N GLU A 183 8.16 -13.90 -1.66
CA GLU A 183 8.72 -14.76 -0.64
C GLU A 183 8.04 -14.54 0.72
N GLY A 184 7.59 -15.63 1.33
CA GLY A 184 6.91 -15.59 2.63
C GLY A 184 5.49 -15.00 2.59
N VAL A 185 4.89 -14.82 1.40
CA VAL A 185 3.50 -14.35 1.22
C VAL A 185 2.68 -15.43 0.53
N GLU A 186 1.58 -15.82 1.14
CA GLU A 186 0.61 -16.76 0.62
C GLU A 186 -0.75 -16.07 0.48
N THR A 187 -1.47 -16.39 -0.57
CA THR A 187 -2.81 -15.86 -0.84
C THR A 187 -3.81 -17.00 -1.05
N LYS A 188 -5.04 -16.79 -0.64
CA LYS A 188 -6.18 -17.62 -1.01
C LYS A 188 -7.44 -16.79 -1.11
N ILE A 189 -8.39 -17.28 -1.88
CA ILE A 189 -9.71 -16.67 -2.01
C ILE A 189 -10.72 -17.61 -1.34
N ASP A 190 -11.54 -17.04 -0.47
CA ASP A 190 -12.60 -17.74 0.24
C ASP A 190 -13.87 -16.89 0.17
N ASN A 191 -14.92 -17.43 -0.47
CA ASN A 191 -16.17 -16.73 -0.75
C ASN A 191 -15.94 -15.36 -1.44
N LYS A 192 -15.09 -15.32 -2.46
CA LYS A 192 -14.65 -14.12 -3.19
C LYS A 192 -13.85 -13.11 -2.36
N VAL A 193 -13.54 -13.40 -1.10
CA VAL A 193 -12.74 -12.52 -0.25
C VAL A 193 -11.30 -12.99 -0.25
N LEU A 194 -10.38 -12.04 -0.49
CA LEU A 194 -8.95 -12.30 -0.45
C LEU A 194 -8.49 -12.49 1.00
N LYS A 195 -7.72 -13.54 1.24
CA LYS A 195 -7.03 -13.78 2.50
C LYS A 195 -5.54 -13.89 2.27
N ILE A 196 -4.76 -13.32 3.16
CA ILE A 196 -3.30 -13.27 3.04
C ILE A 196 -2.64 -13.76 4.32
N ARG A 197 -1.57 -14.56 4.15
CA ARG A 197 -0.64 -14.93 5.21
C ARG A 197 0.74 -14.42 4.82
N SER A 198 1.42 -13.71 5.73
CA SER A 198 2.74 -13.14 5.48
C SER A 198 3.66 -13.40 6.69
N LYS A 199 4.91 -13.75 6.42
CA LYS A 199 5.95 -13.89 7.46
C LYS A 199 6.30 -12.56 8.12
N THR A 200 6.25 -11.47 7.35
CA THR A 200 6.63 -10.12 7.78
C THR A 200 5.43 -9.26 8.23
N ARG A 201 4.31 -9.92 8.59
CA ARG A 201 3.13 -9.25 9.14
C ARG A 201 3.42 -8.62 10.50
N MET A 202 2.52 -7.74 10.96
CA MET A 202 2.57 -7.21 12.32
C MET A 202 2.54 -8.34 13.37
N LEU A 203 3.04 -8.06 14.56
CA LEU A 203 2.93 -8.95 15.71
C LEU A 203 1.49 -8.99 16.25
N GLY A 204 0.80 -7.88 16.22
CA GLY A 204 -0.57 -7.72 16.68
C GLY A 204 -0.91 -6.27 16.99
N TYR A 205 -2.13 -6.06 17.44
CA TYR A 205 -2.55 -4.79 18.01
C TYR A 205 -2.18 -4.70 19.49
N LEU A 206 -1.79 -3.50 19.94
CA LEU A 206 -1.56 -3.22 21.36
C LEU A 206 -2.85 -2.91 22.12
N ASN A 207 -3.93 -2.59 21.42
CA ASN A 207 -5.18 -2.10 22.01
C ASN A 207 -6.45 -2.74 21.38
N ALA A 208 -6.28 -3.85 20.67
CA ALA A 208 -7.38 -4.61 20.08
C ALA A 208 -7.00 -6.09 19.95
N GLU A 209 -7.98 -6.94 19.68
CA GLU A 209 -7.76 -8.36 19.41
C GLU A 209 -6.99 -8.57 18.11
N SER A 210 -6.27 -9.71 18.02
CA SER A 210 -5.54 -10.09 16.82
C SER A 210 -6.50 -10.33 15.65
N PRO A 211 -6.26 -9.74 14.48
CA PRO A 211 -7.10 -9.98 13.30
C PRO A 211 -6.73 -11.26 12.55
N PHE A 212 -5.67 -11.96 13.00
CA PHE A 212 -5.23 -13.21 12.38
C PHE A 212 -5.97 -14.40 12.99
N ASN A 213 -6.39 -15.34 12.14
CA ASN A 213 -6.90 -16.60 12.63
C ASN A 213 -5.77 -17.49 13.19
N LYS A 214 -6.13 -18.65 13.77
CA LYS A 214 -5.17 -19.59 14.38
C LYS A 214 -4.04 -20.04 13.44
N ASN A 215 -4.30 -20.05 12.13
CA ASN A 215 -3.33 -20.44 11.09
C ASN A 215 -2.56 -19.24 10.51
N GLY A 216 -2.72 -18.04 11.09
CA GLY A 216 -2.02 -16.82 10.70
C GLY A 216 -2.56 -16.13 9.44
N TRP A 217 -3.74 -16.49 8.96
CA TRP A 217 -4.41 -15.82 7.85
C TRP A 217 -5.08 -14.53 8.30
N TYR A 218 -4.87 -13.48 7.53
CA TYR A 218 -5.56 -12.21 7.62
C TYR A 218 -6.72 -12.18 6.61
N ASP A 219 -7.90 -11.82 7.08
CA ASP A 219 -9.06 -11.56 6.23
C ASP A 219 -9.02 -10.09 5.80
N THR A 220 -8.69 -9.83 4.52
CA THR A 220 -8.51 -8.46 4.01
C THR A 220 -9.81 -7.69 3.90
N LYS A 221 -10.95 -8.40 3.88
CA LYS A 221 -12.28 -7.86 3.56
C LYS A 221 -12.40 -7.37 2.11
N ASP A 222 -11.37 -7.53 1.29
CA ASP A 222 -11.41 -7.15 -0.11
C ASP A 222 -12.06 -8.25 -0.95
N ILE A 223 -13.12 -7.89 -1.67
CA ILE A 223 -13.82 -8.76 -2.63
C ILE A 223 -13.04 -8.73 -3.93
N VAL A 224 -12.78 -9.89 -4.51
CA VAL A 224 -11.96 -10.01 -5.72
C VAL A 224 -12.70 -10.79 -6.82
N ASP A 225 -12.41 -10.41 -8.07
CA ASP A 225 -12.67 -11.18 -9.28
C ASP A 225 -11.35 -11.83 -9.71
N GLU A 226 -11.35 -13.14 -9.94
CA GLU A 226 -10.17 -13.90 -10.33
C GLU A 226 -10.28 -14.37 -11.77
N ARG A 227 -9.21 -14.15 -12.56
CA ARG A 227 -9.06 -14.62 -13.94
C ARG A 227 -7.62 -15.02 -14.22
N ASP A 228 -7.41 -16.25 -14.67
CA ASP A 228 -6.07 -16.77 -15.06
C ASP A 228 -5.02 -16.62 -13.93
N GLY A 229 -5.42 -16.74 -12.67
CA GLY A 229 -4.56 -16.56 -11.52
C GLY A 229 -4.14 -15.10 -11.25
N TYR A 230 -4.83 -14.13 -11.87
CA TYR A 230 -4.77 -12.72 -11.54
C TYR A 230 -6.07 -12.31 -10.84
N ILE A 231 -5.97 -11.42 -9.89
CA ILE A 231 -7.12 -10.88 -9.17
C ILE A 231 -7.31 -9.40 -9.44
N LYS A 232 -8.56 -8.95 -9.47
CA LYS A 232 -8.95 -7.56 -9.45
C LYS A 232 -9.82 -7.29 -8.22
N ILE A 233 -9.49 -6.27 -7.45
CA ILE A 233 -10.30 -5.84 -6.31
C ILE A 233 -11.54 -5.14 -6.85
N THR A 234 -12.72 -5.66 -6.50
CA THR A 234 -14.01 -5.13 -6.94
C THR A 234 -14.71 -4.30 -5.86
N GLY A 235 -14.34 -4.49 -4.59
CA GLY A 235 -14.89 -3.74 -3.46
C GLY A 235 -14.45 -4.34 -2.13
N ARG A 236 -15.11 -3.92 -1.05
CA ARG A 236 -14.89 -4.46 0.29
C ARG A 236 -16.19 -4.99 0.89
N THR A 237 -16.11 -6.03 1.70
CA THR A 237 -17.30 -6.60 2.37
C THR A 237 -18.00 -5.61 3.30
N VAL A 238 -17.30 -4.60 3.80
CA VAL A 238 -17.83 -3.53 4.64
C VAL A 238 -18.58 -2.46 3.86
N ASP A 239 -18.38 -2.40 2.54
CA ASP A 239 -19.01 -1.43 1.65
C ASP A 239 -20.30 -1.98 1.01
N VAL A 240 -20.68 -3.21 1.36
CA VAL A 240 -21.90 -3.85 0.85
C VAL A 240 -23.12 -3.30 1.60
N ILE A 241 -23.98 -2.59 0.89
CA ILE A 241 -25.25 -2.07 1.39
C ILE A 241 -26.35 -3.09 1.05
N ASN A 242 -27.16 -3.43 2.04
CA ASN A 242 -28.28 -4.37 1.88
C ASN A 242 -29.60 -3.57 1.84
N VAL A 243 -30.28 -3.52 0.71
CA VAL A 243 -31.54 -2.81 0.54
C VAL A 243 -32.61 -3.80 0.05
N GLY A 244 -33.61 -4.09 0.89
CA GLY A 244 -34.74 -4.94 0.51
C GLY A 244 -34.33 -6.36 0.06
N GLY A 245 -33.23 -6.92 0.60
CA GLY A 245 -32.69 -8.23 0.22
C GLY A 245 -31.75 -8.22 -0.97
N LEU A 246 -31.57 -7.09 -1.66
CA LEU A 246 -30.56 -6.88 -2.71
C LEU A 246 -29.28 -6.31 -2.09
N LYS A 247 -28.13 -6.80 -2.57
CA LYS A 247 -26.80 -6.36 -2.11
C LYS A 247 -26.16 -5.47 -3.17
N PHE A 248 -25.87 -4.23 -2.81
CA PHE A 248 -25.17 -3.25 -3.66
C PHE A 248 -23.83 -2.90 -3.01
N MET A 249 -22.84 -2.55 -3.83
CA MET A 249 -21.60 -1.95 -3.35
C MET A 249 -21.83 -0.44 -3.20
N ALA A 250 -21.37 0.16 -2.09
CA ALA A 250 -21.48 1.61 -1.85
C ALA A 250 -20.82 2.48 -2.96
N SER A 251 -20.06 1.85 -3.86
CA SER A 251 -19.36 2.48 -4.98
C SER A 251 -20.06 2.30 -6.31
N GLU A 252 -21.23 1.70 -6.34
CA GLU A 252 -22.15 1.61 -7.50
C GLU A 252 -23.25 2.67 -7.41
#